data_2ed3b352728f600a27e46fe5d568d4e8
#
_entry.id   2ed3b352728f600a27e46fe5d568d4e8
#
_cell.length_a   1.000
_cell.length_b   1.000
_cell.length_c   1.000
_cell.angle_alpha   90.00
_cell.angle_beta   90.00
_cell.angle_gamma   90.00
#
_symmetry.space_group_name_H-M   'P 1'
#
loop_
_entity.id
_entity.type
_entity.pdbx_description
1 polymer ?
#
loop_
_entity_poly.entity_id
_entity_poly.type
_entity_poly.pdbx_seq_one_letter_code
_entity_poly.pdbx_strand_id
1 'polypeptide(L)'
;MAVVSGASSAQMMGGMMSTAQYFPLVDGARYDYMFVSGPRTTATAVMHGGQSWGGVTNLTSVHMTFVCKPATPCADDATDFYRMDPDGMHYFGGDGNTPADDHFMMTYTSPEWMLKNPVSPGTMMGPGSYQGAETWQMSVQGMNSMMGPQSHMSSYQALALETVSTPMGTFTNALHVHEQRGPGSSRDVWYAQGVGMVRWMDGTEEAVLAKVTMPTGPMPGVARAVEFFNSGLGHYFMTANAAEMDALDSGKFVGWQRTGMSFNVVDPAANTAGMASSVCRYYGSPAYGLDSHFYSASPDECALVHSKWPDQWILESSNVFQVYMPNTSTGACPAGMLPVYRTWNQRADTNHRYTMDARVQTMMMGSGFVAEGYGNPPVAMCSPQ
;
A
#
# COMPACT_ATOMS: atom_id res chain seq x y z
N MET A 1 46.08 5.76 17.74
CA MET A 1 45.38 4.64 17.12
C MET A 1 44.16 5.23 16.41
N ALA A 2 44.20 5.22 15.11
CA ALA A 2 43.17 5.85 14.27
C ALA A 2 41.95 4.96 14.21
N VAL A 3 40.79 5.53 14.56
CA VAL A 3 39.49 4.89 14.35
C VAL A 3 39.10 5.11 12.89
N VAL A 4 39.15 4.06 12.11
CA VAL A 4 38.64 4.05 10.72
C VAL A 4 37.12 4.07 10.79
N SER A 5 36.50 5.20 10.43
CA SER A 5 35.07 5.32 10.15
C SER A 5 34.80 4.63 8.82
N GLY A 6 34.40 3.38 8.86
CA GLY A 6 33.83 2.68 7.72
C GLY A 6 32.44 3.21 7.46
N ALA A 7 32.29 4.15 6.51
CA ALA A 7 31.00 4.42 5.89
C ALA A 7 30.61 3.17 5.10
N SER A 8 29.71 2.37 5.68
CA SER A 8 29.03 1.30 4.98
C SER A 8 28.11 1.96 3.93
N SER A 9 28.57 1.99 2.69
CA SER A 9 27.69 2.19 1.55
C SER A 9 26.71 1.03 1.52
N ALA A 10 25.51 1.26 2.02
CA ALA A 10 24.37 0.38 1.77
C ALA A 10 24.15 0.37 0.25
N GLN A 11 24.71 -0.64 -0.40
CA GLN A 11 24.41 -0.99 -1.76
C GLN A 11 22.91 -1.28 -1.77
N MET A 12 22.13 -0.41 -2.44
CA MET A 12 20.71 -0.64 -2.70
C MET A 12 20.63 -1.90 -3.58
N MET A 13 20.46 -3.05 -2.95
CA MET A 13 19.82 -4.17 -3.62
C MET A 13 18.40 -3.69 -3.89
N GLY A 14 18.00 -3.58 -5.16
CA GLY A 14 16.66 -3.25 -5.56
C GLY A 14 15.70 -4.28 -4.95
N GLY A 15 15.18 -3.97 -3.76
CA GLY A 15 14.21 -4.82 -3.08
C GLY A 15 12.96 -4.93 -3.94
N MET A 16 12.43 -6.12 -4.10
CA MET A 16 11.15 -6.36 -4.75
C MET A 16 10.07 -5.63 -3.96
N MET A 17 9.34 -4.72 -4.61
CA MET A 17 8.35 -3.84 -3.97
C MET A 17 6.94 -4.37 -4.23
N SER A 18 6.08 -4.33 -3.22
CA SER A 18 4.68 -4.73 -3.38
C SER A 18 3.92 -3.71 -4.22
N THR A 19 3.27 -4.17 -5.28
CA THR A 19 2.41 -3.35 -6.15
C THR A 19 1.30 -2.65 -5.38
N ALA A 20 0.71 -3.31 -4.37
CA ALA A 20 -0.32 -2.73 -3.53
C ALA A 20 0.14 -1.47 -2.78
N GLN A 21 1.42 -1.31 -2.50
CA GLN A 21 1.98 -0.11 -1.89
C GLN A 21 2.01 1.08 -2.86
N TYR A 22 2.10 0.82 -4.16
CA TYR A 22 2.13 1.85 -5.20
C TYR A 22 0.76 2.22 -5.74
N PHE A 23 -0.23 1.34 -5.59
CA PHE A 23 -1.60 1.64 -6.02
C PHE A 23 -2.60 1.18 -4.94
N PRO A 24 -2.77 1.95 -3.85
CA PRO A 24 -3.71 1.63 -2.80
C PRO A 24 -5.16 1.81 -3.29
N LEU A 25 -5.94 0.72 -3.28
CA LEU A 25 -7.37 0.72 -3.64
C LEU A 25 -8.23 0.85 -2.37
N VAL A 26 -8.28 2.04 -1.77
CA VAL A 26 -9.00 2.29 -0.51
C VAL A 26 -10.43 2.74 -0.79
N ASP A 27 -11.41 1.94 -0.36
CA ASP A 27 -12.83 2.30 -0.48
C ASP A 27 -13.14 3.65 0.20
N GLY A 28 -13.80 4.55 -0.51
CA GLY A 28 -14.11 5.91 -0.08
C GLY A 28 -12.94 6.90 -0.15
N ALA A 29 -11.74 6.50 -0.57
CA ALA A 29 -10.64 7.44 -0.76
C ALA A 29 -10.90 8.37 -1.95
N ARG A 30 -10.55 9.63 -1.77
CA ARG A 30 -10.67 10.68 -2.79
C ARG A 30 -9.32 11.31 -3.08
N TYR A 31 -9.00 11.43 -4.36
CA TYR A 31 -7.79 12.05 -4.89
C TYR A 31 -8.17 13.23 -5.75
N ASP A 32 -7.67 14.42 -5.44
CA ASP A 32 -7.87 15.62 -6.23
C ASP A 32 -6.57 15.93 -6.99
N TYR A 33 -6.68 16.15 -8.30
CA TYR A 33 -5.57 16.43 -9.20
C TYR A 33 -5.72 17.81 -9.83
N MET A 34 -4.59 18.43 -10.18
CA MET A 34 -4.50 19.65 -10.97
C MET A 34 -3.82 19.36 -12.30
N PHE A 35 -4.37 19.89 -13.39
CA PHE A 35 -3.74 19.80 -14.71
C PHE A 35 -2.74 20.94 -14.90
N VAL A 36 -1.52 20.57 -15.26
CA VAL A 36 -0.44 21.48 -15.65
C VAL A 36 -0.60 21.88 -17.10
N SER A 37 -1.05 20.96 -17.93
CA SER A 37 -1.30 21.15 -19.37
C SER A 37 -2.55 20.40 -19.85
N GLY A 38 -2.98 20.65 -21.09
CA GLY A 38 -4.13 19.99 -21.70
C GLY A 38 -5.45 20.76 -21.59
N PRO A 39 -6.58 20.18 -22.00
CA PRO A 39 -7.90 20.80 -22.04
C PRO A 39 -8.61 20.86 -20.68
N ARG A 40 -8.11 20.16 -19.66
CA ARG A 40 -8.70 20.07 -18.33
C ARG A 40 -8.03 21.04 -17.34
N THR A 41 -8.70 21.31 -16.22
CA THR A 41 -8.16 22.14 -15.11
C THR A 41 -7.94 21.30 -13.86
N THR A 42 -8.90 20.47 -13.50
CA THR A 42 -8.86 19.61 -12.31
C THR A 42 -9.49 18.26 -12.60
N ALA A 43 -9.13 17.26 -11.81
CA ALA A 43 -9.85 16.00 -11.73
C ALA A 43 -10.04 15.59 -10.27
N THR A 44 -11.11 14.84 -10.02
CA THR A 44 -11.35 14.16 -8.76
C THR A 44 -11.53 12.67 -9.06
N ALA A 45 -10.75 11.82 -8.42
CA ALA A 45 -10.93 10.38 -8.43
C ALA A 45 -11.49 9.92 -7.08
N VAL A 46 -12.59 9.14 -7.09
CA VAL A 46 -13.18 8.52 -5.90
C VAL A 46 -13.18 7.01 -6.09
N MET A 47 -12.73 6.29 -5.08
CA MET A 47 -12.66 4.83 -5.09
C MET A 47 -13.87 4.22 -4.39
N HIS A 48 -14.45 3.15 -4.97
CA HIS A 48 -15.54 2.38 -4.38
C HIS A 48 -15.25 0.89 -4.47
N GLY A 49 -15.13 0.23 -3.31
CA GLY A 49 -14.94 -1.21 -3.20
C GLY A 49 -16.22 -2.02 -3.44
N GLY A 50 -16.08 -3.34 -3.59
CA GLY A 50 -17.21 -4.27 -3.71
C GLY A 50 -18.01 -4.16 -5.00
N GLN A 51 -17.44 -3.55 -6.05
CA GLN A 51 -18.12 -3.33 -7.33
C GLN A 51 -18.11 -4.57 -8.23
N SER A 52 -18.91 -4.52 -9.30
CA SER A 52 -18.98 -5.57 -10.32
C SER A 52 -18.92 -4.95 -11.71
N TRP A 53 -18.15 -5.57 -12.62
CA TRP A 53 -18.02 -5.14 -14.00
C TRP A 53 -17.76 -6.32 -14.92
N GLY A 54 -18.41 -6.35 -16.09
CA GLY A 54 -18.22 -7.43 -17.08
C GLY A 54 -18.47 -8.84 -16.54
N GLY A 55 -19.34 -9.00 -15.53
CA GLY A 55 -19.61 -10.28 -14.86
C GLY A 55 -18.61 -10.67 -13.77
N VAL A 56 -17.58 -9.84 -13.52
CA VAL A 56 -16.61 -10.03 -12.44
C VAL A 56 -17.05 -9.22 -11.22
N THR A 57 -16.94 -9.81 -10.03
CA THR A 57 -17.32 -9.21 -8.74
C THR A 57 -16.10 -8.88 -7.90
N ASN A 58 -16.33 -8.15 -6.81
CA ASN A 58 -15.29 -7.76 -5.85
C ASN A 58 -14.17 -6.93 -6.48
N LEU A 59 -14.57 -5.95 -7.28
CA LEU A 59 -13.68 -4.97 -7.89
C LEU A 59 -13.70 -3.66 -7.10
N THR A 60 -12.68 -2.85 -7.29
CA THR A 60 -12.68 -1.44 -6.89
C THR A 60 -12.86 -0.58 -8.13
N SER A 61 -13.90 0.24 -8.18
CA SER A 61 -14.02 1.28 -9.18
C SER A 61 -13.23 2.52 -8.78
N VAL A 62 -12.63 3.19 -9.76
CA VAL A 62 -12.04 4.52 -9.64
C VAL A 62 -12.85 5.42 -10.55
N HIS A 63 -13.78 6.18 -9.96
CA HIS A 63 -14.61 7.12 -10.68
C HIS A 63 -13.92 8.46 -10.75
N MET A 64 -13.63 8.95 -11.96
CA MET A 64 -12.95 10.21 -12.22
C MET A 64 -13.89 11.22 -12.85
N THR A 65 -14.07 12.35 -12.19
CA THR A 65 -14.72 13.53 -12.76
C THR A 65 -13.68 14.59 -13.10
N PHE A 66 -13.81 15.19 -14.29
CA PHE A 66 -12.88 16.20 -14.78
C PHE A 66 -13.59 17.54 -14.98
N VAL A 67 -12.87 18.62 -14.77
CA VAL A 67 -13.34 19.98 -15.09
C VAL A 67 -12.61 20.46 -16.34
N CYS A 68 -13.36 20.64 -17.43
CA CYS A 68 -12.84 21.15 -18.68
C CYS A 68 -12.58 22.66 -18.63
N LYS A 69 -11.61 23.15 -19.40
CA LYS A 69 -11.40 24.59 -19.60
C LYS A 69 -12.59 25.19 -20.37
N PRO A 70 -12.98 26.46 -20.09
CA PRO A 70 -14.05 27.08 -20.83
C PRO A 70 -13.81 27.04 -22.34
N ALA A 71 -14.88 26.71 -23.11
CA ALA A 71 -14.87 26.58 -24.56
C ALA A 71 -13.93 25.52 -25.15
N THR A 72 -13.44 24.58 -24.32
CA THR A 72 -12.60 23.47 -24.77
C THR A 72 -13.31 22.15 -24.45
N PRO A 73 -13.97 21.49 -25.41
CA PRO A 73 -14.62 20.22 -25.15
C PRO A 73 -13.60 19.17 -24.66
N CYS A 74 -13.94 18.44 -23.60
CA CYS A 74 -13.16 17.31 -23.12
C CYS A 74 -14.10 16.27 -22.53
N ALA A 75 -13.67 15.01 -22.46
CA ALA A 75 -14.35 14.01 -21.65
C ALA A 75 -14.25 14.42 -20.18
N ASP A 76 -15.38 14.46 -19.46
CA ASP A 76 -15.47 14.96 -18.09
C ASP A 76 -15.85 13.89 -17.07
N ASP A 77 -16.11 12.66 -17.53
CA ASP A 77 -16.45 11.52 -16.70
C ASP A 77 -15.78 10.23 -17.19
N ALA A 78 -15.24 9.42 -16.24
CA ALA A 78 -14.72 8.09 -16.50
C ALA A 78 -14.75 7.25 -15.24
N THR A 79 -15.04 5.95 -15.39
CA THR A 79 -14.95 4.97 -14.31
C THR A 79 -14.13 3.78 -14.78
N ASP A 80 -13.09 3.47 -14.05
CA ASP A 80 -12.21 2.32 -14.29
C ASP A 80 -12.37 1.27 -13.18
N PHE A 81 -12.27 -0.03 -13.52
CA PHE A 81 -12.46 -1.13 -12.58
C PHE A 81 -11.18 -1.94 -12.42
N TYR A 82 -10.73 -2.05 -11.16
CA TYR A 82 -9.46 -2.68 -10.79
C TYR A 82 -9.64 -3.74 -9.72
N ARG A 83 -8.67 -4.66 -9.65
CA ARG A 83 -8.47 -5.56 -8.51
C ARG A 83 -6.99 -5.76 -8.24
N MET A 84 -6.63 -5.78 -6.97
CA MET A 84 -5.31 -6.18 -6.53
C MET A 84 -5.32 -7.66 -6.21
N ASP A 85 -4.64 -8.45 -7.02
CA ASP A 85 -4.44 -9.88 -6.85
C ASP A 85 -3.00 -10.18 -6.36
N PRO A 86 -2.69 -11.40 -5.87
CA PRO A 86 -1.35 -11.72 -5.39
C PRO A 86 -0.24 -11.54 -6.42
N ASP A 87 -0.56 -11.63 -7.71
CA ASP A 87 0.36 -11.48 -8.83
C ASP A 87 0.43 -10.05 -9.39
N GLY A 88 -0.39 -9.13 -8.89
CA GLY A 88 -0.35 -7.71 -9.23
C GLY A 88 -1.69 -7.02 -9.36
N MET A 89 -1.66 -5.83 -9.94
CA MET A 89 -2.85 -5.03 -10.21
C MET A 89 -3.42 -5.35 -11.59
N HIS A 90 -4.70 -5.66 -11.62
CA HIS A 90 -5.46 -5.99 -12.81
C HIS A 90 -6.53 -4.94 -13.10
N TYR A 91 -6.70 -4.63 -14.39
CA TYR A 91 -7.72 -3.74 -14.94
C TYR A 91 -8.77 -4.56 -15.72
N PHE A 92 -10.03 -4.29 -15.50
CA PHE A 92 -11.17 -5.06 -16.02
C PHE A 92 -11.99 -4.30 -17.06
N GLY A 93 -11.57 -3.08 -17.40
CA GLY A 93 -12.30 -2.20 -18.29
C GLY A 93 -12.94 -1.03 -17.53
N GLY A 94 -13.77 -0.28 -18.21
CA GLY A 94 -14.40 0.90 -17.65
C GLY A 94 -15.48 1.48 -18.55
N ASP A 95 -16.05 2.58 -18.09
CA ASP A 95 -16.99 3.39 -18.86
C ASP A 95 -16.64 4.88 -18.74
N GLY A 96 -17.27 5.68 -19.58
CA GLY A 96 -17.07 7.12 -19.56
C GLY A 96 -17.72 7.81 -20.72
N ASN A 97 -17.45 9.11 -20.87
CA ASN A 97 -17.89 9.87 -22.02
C ASN A 97 -16.73 10.32 -22.92
N THR A 98 -17.08 10.73 -24.14
CA THR A 98 -16.16 11.35 -25.09
C THR A 98 -16.24 12.88 -24.98
N PRO A 99 -15.32 13.64 -25.63
CA PRO A 99 -15.45 15.09 -25.73
C PRO A 99 -16.72 15.57 -26.45
N ALA A 100 -17.42 14.70 -27.17
CA ALA A 100 -18.71 14.98 -27.81
C ALA A 100 -19.91 14.58 -26.93
N ASP A 101 -19.65 14.20 -25.67
CA ASP A 101 -20.64 13.71 -24.70
C ASP A 101 -21.34 12.39 -25.10
N ASP A 102 -20.68 11.62 -25.97
CA ASP A 102 -21.11 10.25 -26.28
C ASP A 102 -20.59 9.31 -25.20
N HIS A 103 -21.43 8.36 -24.74
CA HIS A 103 -21.08 7.39 -23.72
C HIS A 103 -20.41 6.15 -24.32
N PHE A 104 -19.38 5.63 -23.68
CA PHE A 104 -18.78 4.35 -24.03
C PHE A 104 -18.63 3.43 -22.80
N MET A 105 -18.65 2.12 -23.05
CA MET A 105 -18.34 1.07 -22.09
C MET A 105 -17.32 0.13 -22.70
N MET A 106 -16.34 -0.30 -21.92
CA MET A 106 -15.30 -1.22 -22.34
C MET A 106 -15.18 -2.36 -21.35
N THR A 107 -15.23 -3.60 -21.84
CA THR A 107 -15.03 -4.81 -21.04
C THR A 107 -13.94 -5.68 -21.67
N TYR A 108 -13.15 -6.34 -20.84
CA TYR A 108 -12.12 -7.29 -21.26
C TYR A 108 -12.57 -8.74 -21.03
N THR A 109 -12.24 -9.63 -21.94
CA THR A 109 -12.50 -11.07 -21.78
C THR A 109 -11.57 -11.71 -20.73
N SER A 110 -10.42 -11.10 -20.49
CA SER A 110 -9.52 -11.39 -19.37
C SER A 110 -8.93 -10.08 -18.87
N PRO A 111 -8.61 -9.98 -17.57
CA PRO A 111 -8.11 -8.73 -17.01
C PRO A 111 -6.75 -8.36 -17.60
N GLU A 112 -6.52 -7.07 -17.76
CA GLU A 112 -5.25 -6.52 -18.17
C GLU A 112 -4.32 -6.34 -16.98
N TRP A 113 -3.07 -6.79 -17.07
CA TRP A 113 -2.07 -6.58 -16.05
C TRP A 113 -1.48 -5.18 -16.15
N MET A 114 -1.72 -4.33 -15.16
CA MET A 114 -1.16 -2.99 -15.11
C MET A 114 0.16 -2.91 -14.35
N LEU A 115 0.25 -3.58 -13.20
CA LEU A 115 1.48 -3.66 -12.42
C LEU A 115 1.64 -5.08 -11.89
N LYS A 116 2.75 -5.71 -12.18
CA LYS A 116 3.09 -7.06 -11.72
C LYS A 116 3.61 -7.00 -10.29
N ASN A 117 3.28 -8.01 -9.49
CA ASN A 117 3.78 -8.12 -8.12
C ASN A 117 4.80 -9.30 -8.02
N PRO A 118 6.00 -9.07 -7.49
CA PRO A 118 6.58 -7.80 -7.08
C PRO A 118 6.99 -6.91 -8.27
N VAL A 119 7.05 -5.61 -8.06
CA VAL A 119 7.50 -4.63 -9.04
C VAL A 119 8.85 -4.05 -8.64
N SER A 120 9.73 -3.82 -9.63
CA SER A 120 10.99 -3.11 -9.45
C SER A 120 11.35 -2.37 -10.75
N PRO A 121 12.17 -1.29 -10.68
CA PRO A 121 12.70 -0.65 -11.86
C PRO A 121 13.38 -1.64 -12.80
N GLY A 122 13.16 -1.51 -14.09
CA GLY A 122 13.62 -2.45 -15.12
C GLY A 122 12.69 -3.64 -15.35
N THR A 123 11.64 -3.82 -14.55
CA THR A 123 10.64 -4.87 -14.78
C THR A 123 9.84 -4.52 -16.04
N MET A 124 10.04 -5.31 -17.09
CA MET A 124 9.15 -5.30 -18.24
C MET A 124 8.03 -6.31 -18.01
N MET A 125 6.82 -5.80 -18.05
CA MET A 125 5.64 -6.62 -18.27
C MET A 125 5.46 -6.63 -19.78
N GLY A 126 6.17 -7.53 -20.46
CA GLY A 126 6.60 -7.55 -21.84
C GLY A 126 5.57 -7.21 -22.90
N PRO A 127 5.96 -7.15 -24.19
CA PRO A 127 5.01 -7.08 -25.28
C PRO A 127 4.09 -8.30 -25.15
N GLY A 128 2.79 -8.05 -24.93
CA GLY A 128 1.82 -9.10 -24.68
C GLY A 128 1.63 -9.48 -23.22
N SER A 129 1.92 -8.60 -22.27
CA SER A 129 1.49 -8.76 -20.87
C SER A 129 -0.03 -8.91 -20.77
N TYR A 130 -0.75 -8.39 -21.74
CA TYR A 130 -2.14 -8.67 -22.00
C TYR A 130 -2.34 -9.00 -23.48
N GLN A 131 -2.87 -10.20 -23.75
CA GLN A 131 -3.40 -10.62 -25.05
C GLN A 131 -4.82 -11.12 -24.83
N GLY A 132 -5.77 -10.22 -24.94
CA GLY A 132 -7.18 -10.52 -24.76
C GLY A 132 -8.02 -9.89 -25.84
N ALA A 133 -9.32 -10.05 -25.75
CA ALA A 133 -10.27 -9.36 -26.58
C ALA A 133 -11.05 -8.35 -25.73
N GLU A 134 -11.16 -7.14 -26.23
CA GLU A 134 -11.98 -6.09 -25.68
C GLU A 134 -13.31 -5.97 -26.43
N THR A 135 -14.37 -5.69 -25.72
CA THR A 135 -15.68 -5.39 -26.28
C THR A 135 -16.03 -3.95 -25.92
N TRP A 136 -16.38 -3.17 -26.93
CA TRP A 136 -16.83 -1.79 -26.79
C TRP A 136 -18.31 -1.67 -27.04
N GLN A 137 -18.99 -0.95 -26.16
CA GLN A 137 -20.32 -0.44 -26.41
C GLN A 137 -20.24 1.09 -26.47
N MET A 138 -20.75 1.68 -27.53
CA MET A 138 -20.86 3.12 -27.68
C MET A 138 -22.31 3.52 -27.84
N SER A 139 -22.74 4.55 -27.13
CA SER A 139 -24.02 5.22 -27.29
C SER A 139 -23.76 6.60 -27.88
N VAL A 140 -23.98 6.74 -29.17
CA VAL A 140 -23.84 7.99 -29.92
C VAL A 140 -25.24 8.51 -30.26
N GLN A 141 -25.61 9.68 -29.77
CA GLN A 141 -26.94 10.30 -30.01
C GLN A 141 -28.10 9.33 -29.73
N GLY A 142 -27.98 8.49 -28.68
CA GLY A 142 -29.00 7.52 -28.29
C GLY A 142 -29.03 6.23 -29.13
N MET A 143 -28.13 6.08 -30.10
CA MET A 143 -27.95 4.82 -30.85
C MET A 143 -26.83 3.99 -30.23
N ASN A 144 -27.16 2.79 -29.76
CA ASN A 144 -26.19 1.86 -29.22
C ASN A 144 -25.55 1.04 -30.33
N SER A 145 -24.23 1.03 -30.36
CA SER A 145 -23.43 0.15 -31.21
C SER A 145 -22.50 -0.70 -30.36
N MET A 146 -22.32 -1.98 -30.76
CA MET A 146 -21.31 -2.86 -30.19
C MET A 146 -20.20 -3.10 -31.17
N MET A 147 -18.97 -2.94 -30.74
CA MET A 147 -17.76 -3.32 -31.50
C MET A 147 -16.98 -4.36 -30.70
N GLY A 148 -16.56 -5.41 -31.40
CA GLY A 148 -15.74 -6.46 -30.79
C GLY A 148 -16.42 -7.82 -30.76
N PRO A 149 -15.76 -8.83 -30.19
CA PRO A 149 -14.46 -8.70 -29.51
C PRO A 149 -13.31 -8.37 -30.48
N GLN A 150 -12.49 -7.38 -30.13
CA GLN A 150 -11.28 -7.01 -30.87
C GLN A 150 -10.04 -7.45 -30.10
N SER A 151 -8.99 -7.83 -30.80
CA SER A 151 -7.70 -8.11 -30.16
C SER A 151 -7.11 -6.84 -29.60
N HIS A 152 -6.70 -6.87 -28.33
CA HIS A 152 -6.03 -5.77 -27.65
C HIS A 152 -4.66 -6.23 -27.18
N MET A 153 -3.66 -5.39 -27.35
CA MET A 153 -2.30 -5.61 -26.83
C MET A 153 -1.85 -4.36 -26.10
N SER A 154 -1.47 -4.54 -24.85
CA SER A 154 -0.85 -3.48 -24.04
C SER A 154 0.45 -3.97 -23.42
N SER A 155 1.30 -3.05 -23.04
CA SER A 155 2.51 -3.35 -22.29
C SER A 155 2.77 -2.26 -21.24
N TYR A 156 3.35 -2.66 -20.13
CA TYR A 156 3.71 -1.80 -19.03
C TYR A 156 5.18 -2.01 -18.69
N GLN A 157 5.92 -0.94 -18.47
CA GLN A 157 7.32 -0.99 -18.09
C GLN A 157 7.57 -0.10 -16.89
N ALA A 158 8.02 -0.69 -15.78
CA ALA A 158 8.57 0.05 -14.66
C ALA A 158 9.97 0.56 -15.04
N LEU A 159 10.14 1.87 -15.20
CA LEU A 159 11.37 2.47 -15.70
C LEU A 159 12.37 2.75 -14.58
N ALA A 160 12.01 3.60 -13.65
CA ALA A 160 12.90 4.13 -12.63
C ALA A 160 12.15 4.53 -11.35
N LEU A 161 12.90 4.79 -10.29
CA LEU A 161 12.42 5.53 -9.13
C LEU A 161 12.87 6.99 -9.27
N GLU A 162 11.90 7.90 -9.26
CA GLU A 162 12.13 9.33 -9.53
C GLU A 162 11.60 10.20 -8.40
N THR A 163 12.10 11.44 -8.32
CA THR A 163 11.53 12.44 -7.43
C THR A 163 10.49 13.25 -8.17
N VAL A 164 9.26 13.26 -7.66
CA VAL A 164 8.13 14.00 -8.23
C VAL A 164 7.66 15.07 -7.25
N SER A 165 7.61 16.31 -7.70
CA SER A 165 7.05 17.44 -6.92
C SER A 165 5.64 17.75 -7.38
N THR A 166 4.72 17.86 -6.43
CA THR A 166 3.29 18.15 -6.66
C THR A 166 2.82 19.19 -5.66
N PRO A 167 1.63 19.79 -5.81
CA PRO A 167 1.04 20.65 -4.79
C PRO A 167 0.86 19.99 -3.42
N MET A 168 0.69 18.66 -3.37
CA MET A 168 0.60 17.91 -2.12
C MET A 168 1.96 17.78 -1.40
N GLY A 169 3.07 17.84 -2.16
CA GLY A 169 4.43 17.68 -1.62
C GLY A 169 5.38 17.04 -2.62
N THR A 170 6.60 16.75 -2.14
CA THR A 170 7.63 16.07 -2.92
C THR A 170 7.71 14.61 -2.54
N PHE A 171 7.56 13.73 -3.52
CA PHE A 171 7.63 12.29 -3.38
C PHE A 171 8.97 11.80 -3.92
N THR A 172 9.85 11.34 -3.04
CA THR A 172 11.08 10.67 -3.43
C THR A 172 10.79 9.20 -3.73
N ASN A 173 11.48 8.61 -4.71
CA ASN A 173 11.29 7.22 -5.11
C ASN A 173 9.86 6.90 -5.65
N ALA A 174 9.22 7.83 -6.34
CA ALA A 174 8.01 7.53 -7.09
C ALA A 174 8.36 6.59 -8.26
N LEU A 175 7.63 5.49 -8.38
CA LEU A 175 7.82 4.50 -9.44
C LEU A 175 7.28 5.07 -10.76
N HIS A 176 8.16 5.31 -11.72
CA HIS A 176 7.80 5.71 -13.07
C HIS A 176 7.44 4.48 -13.90
N VAL A 177 6.24 4.45 -14.43
CA VAL A 177 5.72 3.38 -15.29
C VAL A 177 5.35 3.97 -16.65
N HIS A 178 5.91 3.40 -17.71
CA HIS A 178 5.47 3.66 -19.08
C HIS A 178 4.41 2.64 -19.47
N GLU A 179 3.27 3.12 -19.93
CA GLU A 179 2.11 2.32 -20.33
C GLU A 179 1.89 2.48 -21.84
N GLN A 180 1.96 1.40 -22.59
CA GLN A 180 1.53 1.35 -23.99
C GLN A 180 0.17 0.69 -24.07
N ARG A 181 -0.87 1.45 -24.38
CA ARG A 181 -2.28 1.04 -24.37
C ARG A 181 -2.85 0.80 -25.78
N GLY A 182 -2.13 0.08 -26.61
CA GLY A 182 -2.49 -0.14 -28.02
C GLY A 182 -1.73 0.77 -28.99
N PRO A 183 -1.99 0.67 -30.30
CA PRO A 183 -1.28 1.43 -31.33
C PRO A 183 -1.50 2.94 -31.17
N GLY A 184 -0.40 3.68 -30.94
CA GLY A 184 -0.43 5.16 -30.89
C GLY A 184 -0.95 5.78 -29.60
N SER A 185 -1.25 4.97 -28.57
CA SER A 185 -1.67 5.45 -27.24
C SER A 185 -0.66 5.02 -26.20
N SER A 186 0.06 5.98 -25.64
CA SER A 186 1.00 5.74 -24.53
C SER A 186 0.82 6.78 -23.44
N ARG A 187 1.09 6.37 -22.20
CA ARG A 187 1.00 7.21 -21.02
C ARG A 187 2.19 6.94 -20.10
N ASP A 188 2.69 7.97 -19.44
CA ASP A 188 3.66 7.88 -18.37
C ASP A 188 2.98 8.19 -17.03
N VAL A 189 3.18 7.33 -16.04
CA VAL A 189 2.55 7.44 -14.72
C VAL A 189 3.59 7.29 -13.62
N TRP A 190 3.47 8.10 -12.59
CA TRP A 190 4.31 8.03 -11.39
C TRP A 190 3.46 7.66 -10.18
N TYR A 191 3.82 6.56 -9.55
CA TYR A 191 3.17 6.05 -8.35
C TYR A 191 4.07 6.25 -7.13
N ALA A 192 3.59 6.95 -6.11
CA ALA A 192 4.29 7.07 -4.84
C ALA A 192 3.81 6.02 -3.85
N GLN A 193 4.78 5.42 -3.13
CA GLN A 193 4.51 4.39 -2.14
C GLN A 193 3.57 4.90 -1.05
N GLY A 194 2.50 4.16 -0.76
CA GLY A 194 1.48 4.48 0.23
C GLY A 194 0.50 5.59 -0.17
N VAL A 195 0.66 6.15 -1.37
CA VAL A 195 -0.19 7.26 -1.86
C VAL A 195 -0.94 6.86 -3.12
N GLY A 196 -0.28 6.22 -4.08
CA GLY A 196 -0.86 5.91 -5.38
C GLY A 196 -0.32 6.82 -6.48
N MET A 197 -1.12 7.08 -7.49
CA MET A 197 -0.76 7.91 -8.64
C MET A 197 -0.57 9.37 -8.21
N VAL A 198 0.66 9.89 -8.38
CA VAL A 198 1.00 11.28 -8.02
C VAL A 198 1.18 12.20 -9.23
N ARG A 199 1.41 11.61 -10.40
CA ARG A 199 1.55 12.32 -11.67
C ARG A 199 1.22 11.39 -12.83
N TRP A 200 0.62 11.92 -13.89
CA TRP A 200 0.57 11.24 -15.18
C TRP A 200 0.74 12.23 -16.33
N MET A 201 1.20 11.69 -17.45
CA MET A 201 1.30 12.39 -18.73
C MET A 201 0.69 11.52 -19.82
N ASP A 202 -0.26 12.06 -20.57
CA ASP A 202 -0.94 11.40 -21.67
C ASP A 202 -0.98 12.38 -22.87
N GLY A 203 -0.13 12.13 -23.86
CA GLY A 203 0.04 13.06 -24.99
C GLY A 203 0.44 14.47 -24.53
N THR A 204 -0.47 15.42 -24.66
CA THR A 204 -0.25 16.83 -24.25
C THR A 204 -0.82 17.16 -22.87
N GLU A 205 -1.50 16.23 -22.23
CA GLU A 205 -2.04 16.40 -20.88
C GLU A 205 -1.03 15.99 -19.83
N GLU A 206 -0.88 16.81 -18.84
CA GLU A 206 -0.13 16.48 -17.61
C GLU A 206 -0.98 16.85 -16.40
N ALA A 207 -1.10 15.92 -15.46
CA ALA A 207 -1.77 16.15 -14.19
C ALA A 207 -0.89 15.70 -13.01
N VAL A 208 -1.01 16.43 -11.90
CA VAL A 208 -0.29 16.20 -10.65
C VAL A 208 -1.25 16.16 -9.47
N LEU A 209 -0.93 15.33 -8.49
CA LEU A 209 -1.72 15.17 -7.28
C LEU A 209 -1.69 16.45 -6.43
N ALA A 210 -2.88 16.97 -6.11
CA ALA A 210 -3.03 18.17 -5.29
C ALA A 210 -3.44 17.84 -3.85
N LYS A 211 -4.26 16.78 -3.65
CA LYS A 211 -4.76 16.40 -2.33
C LYS A 211 -5.22 14.94 -2.31
N VAL A 212 -5.04 14.27 -1.17
CA VAL A 212 -5.69 13.01 -0.84
C VAL A 212 -6.59 13.21 0.36
N THR A 213 -7.81 12.71 0.29
CA THR A 213 -8.76 12.67 1.41
C THR A 213 -9.14 11.22 1.64
N MET A 214 -8.79 10.68 2.81
CA MET A 214 -9.21 9.34 3.21
C MET A 214 -10.60 9.38 3.84
N PRO A 215 -11.38 8.29 3.74
CA PRO A 215 -12.68 8.21 4.37
C PRO A 215 -12.58 8.43 5.88
N THR A 216 -13.49 9.24 6.42
CA THR A 216 -13.62 9.46 7.87
C THR A 216 -14.69 8.51 8.41
N GLY A 217 -14.28 7.39 8.98
CA GLY A 217 -15.17 6.39 9.60
C GLY A 217 -14.39 5.15 10.03
N PRO A 218 -14.96 4.26 10.87
CA PRO A 218 -14.33 2.98 11.13
C PRO A 218 -14.21 2.22 9.80
N MET A 219 -12.99 1.92 9.40
CA MET A 219 -12.76 1.06 8.23
C MET A 219 -13.35 -0.33 8.53
N PRO A 220 -14.12 -0.94 7.61
CA PRO A 220 -14.56 -2.32 7.79
C PRO A 220 -13.37 -3.24 8.07
N GLY A 221 -13.49 -4.06 9.11
CA GLY A 221 -12.45 -5.03 9.45
C GLY A 221 -11.26 -4.47 10.22
N VAL A 222 -11.38 -3.29 10.83
CA VAL A 222 -10.39 -2.79 11.78
C VAL A 222 -10.59 -3.50 13.12
N ALA A 223 -9.55 -4.20 13.56
CA ALA A 223 -9.40 -4.75 14.90
C ALA A 223 -8.46 -3.88 15.74
N ARG A 224 -8.27 -4.23 17.01
CA ARG A 224 -7.42 -3.48 17.90
C ARG A 224 -6.32 -4.37 18.46
N ALA A 225 -5.06 -4.06 18.19
CA ALA A 225 -3.92 -4.66 18.85
C ALA A 225 -3.72 -4.00 20.21
N VAL A 226 -3.78 -4.80 21.29
CA VAL A 226 -3.69 -4.35 22.68
C VAL A 226 -2.33 -4.75 23.24
N GLU A 227 -1.67 -3.80 23.92
CA GLU A 227 -0.39 -4.01 24.57
C GLU A 227 -0.56 -4.56 25.99
N PHE A 228 0.21 -5.60 26.30
CA PHE A 228 0.42 -6.16 27.64
C PHE A 228 1.88 -6.02 28.04
N PHE A 229 2.12 -5.93 29.34
CA PHE A 229 3.46 -5.87 29.93
C PHE A 229 3.58 -6.89 31.06
N ASN A 230 4.69 -7.61 31.08
CA ASN A 230 5.06 -8.50 32.19
C ASN A 230 6.21 -7.86 32.96
N SER A 231 5.91 -7.40 34.19
CA SER A 231 6.89 -6.72 35.04
C SER A 231 8.01 -7.63 35.54
N GLY A 232 7.77 -8.94 35.64
CA GLY A 232 8.78 -9.91 36.06
C GLY A 232 9.84 -10.16 34.99
N LEU A 233 9.43 -10.14 33.72
CA LEU A 233 10.32 -10.27 32.56
C LEU A 233 10.85 -8.91 32.07
N GLY A 234 10.09 -7.86 32.29
CA GLY A 234 10.31 -6.56 31.64
C GLY A 234 10.01 -6.60 30.14
N HIS A 235 9.06 -7.42 29.71
CA HIS A 235 8.71 -7.67 28.32
C HIS A 235 7.33 -7.14 27.97
N TYR A 236 7.21 -6.67 26.73
CA TYR A 236 5.96 -6.26 26.09
C TYR A 236 5.47 -7.33 25.12
N PHE A 237 4.16 -7.47 25.05
CA PHE A 237 3.45 -8.34 24.12
C PHE A 237 2.24 -7.60 23.57
N MET A 238 1.88 -7.84 22.32
CA MET A 238 0.66 -7.27 21.74
C MET A 238 -0.12 -8.32 20.96
N THR A 239 -1.44 -8.21 21.01
CA THR A 239 -2.33 -9.10 20.26
C THR A 239 -3.61 -8.39 19.86
N ALA A 240 -4.16 -8.77 18.72
CA ALA A 240 -5.52 -8.47 18.27
C ALA A 240 -6.45 -9.68 18.39
N ASN A 241 -5.96 -10.83 18.84
CA ASN A 241 -6.74 -12.04 19.02
C ASN A 241 -7.49 -12.02 20.35
N ALA A 242 -8.83 -12.09 20.28
CA ALA A 242 -9.70 -12.02 21.45
C ALA A 242 -9.41 -13.16 22.46
N ALA A 243 -9.16 -14.38 22.00
CA ALA A 243 -8.89 -15.52 22.86
C ALA A 243 -7.53 -15.38 23.60
N GLU A 244 -6.52 -14.76 22.96
CA GLU A 244 -5.26 -14.42 23.63
C GLU A 244 -5.46 -13.33 24.66
N MET A 245 -6.25 -12.29 24.36
CA MET A 245 -6.60 -11.22 25.32
C MET A 245 -7.32 -11.81 26.55
N ASP A 246 -8.33 -12.66 26.35
CA ASP A 246 -9.06 -13.30 27.44
C ASP A 246 -8.14 -14.18 28.30
N ALA A 247 -7.21 -14.90 27.70
CA ALA A 247 -6.26 -15.73 28.41
C ALA A 247 -5.26 -14.91 29.26
N LEU A 248 -4.82 -13.75 28.76
CA LEU A 248 -3.96 -12.82 29.48
C LEU A 248 -4.71 -12.11 30.60
N ASP A 249 -5.91 -11.60 30.34
CA ASP A 249 -6.75 -10.90 31.32
C ASP A 249 -7.24 -11.79 32.44
N SER A 250 -7.51 -13.07 32.16
CA SER A 250 -7.90 -14.06 33.18
C SER A 250 -6.75 -14.51 34.09
N GLY A 251 -5.52 -14.07 33.81
CA GLY A 251 -4.32 -14.48 34.56
C GLY A 251 -3.85 -15.89 34.27
N LYS A 252 -4.32 -16.53 33.19
CA LYS A 252 -3.82 -17.82 32.70
C LYS A 252 -2.30 -17.78 32.45
N PHE A 253 -1.82 -16.62 31.98
CA PHE A 253 -0.40 -16.31 31.85
C PHE A 253 0.00 -15.32 32.93
N VAL A 254 0.70 -15.82 33.97
CA VAL A 254 1.03 -15.04 35.16
C VAL A 254 1.96 -13.86 34.84
N GLY A 255 1.69 -12.71 35.43
CA GLY A 255 2.54 -11.53 35.38
C GLY A 255 2.22 -10.56 34.24
N TRP A 256 1.37 -10.94 33.30
CA TRP A 256 0.95 -10.05 32.21
C TRP A 256 -0.22 -9.15 32.62
N GLN A 257 -0.12 -7.86 32.31
CA GLN A 257 -1.16 -6.86 32.56
C GLN A 257 -1.28 -5.92 31.38
N ARG A 258 -2.51 -5.46 31.09
CA ARG A 258 -2.73 -4.43 30.08
C ARG A 258 -2.03 -3.13 30.47
N THR A 259 -1.34 -2.50 29.51
CA THR A 259 -0.71 -1.18 29.73
C THR A 259 -1.67 -0.01 29.49
N GLY A 260 -2.81 -0.26 28.88
CA GLY A 260 -3.73 0.75 28.38
C GLY A 260 -3.38 1.25 26.97
N MET A 261 -2.23 0.85 26.42
CA MET A 261 -1.82 1.21 25.05
C MET A 261 -2.40 0.23 24.04
N SER A 262 -2.76 0.75 22.87
CA SER A 262 -3.28 -0.05 21.76
C SER A 262 -3.21 0.74 20.46
N PHE A 263 -3.31 0.07 19.33
CA PHE A 263 -3.48 0.70 18.03
C PHE A 263 -4.37 -0.15 17.13
N ASN A 264 -4.92 0.48 16.10
CA ASN A 264 -5.77 -0.21 15.14
C ASN A 264 -4.92 -1.06 14.18
N VAL A 265 -5.47 -2.21 13.80
CA VAL A 265 -4.88 -3.14 12.83
C VAL A 265 -5.99 -3.62 11.90
N VAL A 266 -5.64 -4.10 10.72
CA VAL A 266 -6.60 -4.71 9.81
C VAL A 266 -6.73 -6.19 10.14
N ASP A 267 -7.96 -6.67 10.26
CA ASP A 267 -8.26 -8.09 10.39
C ASP A 267 -7.85 -8.81 9.09
N PRO A 268 -7.04 -9.87 9.15
CA PRO A 268 -6.65 -10.63 7.96
C PRO A 268 -7.82 -11.10 7.09
N ALA A 269 -8.96 -11.40 7.71
CA ALA A 269 -10.17 -11.81 7.01
C ALA A 269 -10.87 -10.68 6.23
N ALA A 270 -10.59 -9.43 6.59
CA ALA A 270 -11.26 -8.26 6.00
C ALA A 270 -10.43 -7.56 4.92
N ASN A 271 -9.13 -7.85 4.80
CA ASN A 271 -8.27 -7.25 3.77
C ASN A 271 -8.50 -7.89 2.41
N THR A 272 -9.56 -7.52 1.76
CA THR A 272 -9.89 -7.99 0.40
C THR A 272 -9.06 -7.32 -0.70
N ALA A 273 -8.36 -6.20 -0.41
CA ALA A 273 -7.64 -5.39 -1.40
C ALA A 273 -6.12 -5.59 -1.41
N GLY A 274 -5.57 -6.42 -0.52
CA GLY A 274 -4.12 -6.71 -0.48
C GLY A 274 -3.21 -5.52 -0.16
N MET A 275 -3.77 -4.41 0.36
CA MET A 275 -3.01 -3.17 0.62
C MET A 275 -2.27 -3.18 1.94
N ALA A 276 -2.82 -3.86 2.93
CA ALA A 276 -2.17 -4.01 4.23
C ALA A 276 -1.14 -5.14 4.16
N SER A 277 0.00 -4.93 4.80
CA SER A 277 1.06 -5.92 4.94
C SER A 277 0.77 -6.85 6.09
N SER A 278 0.92 -8.14 5.87
CA SER A 278 0.84 -9.16 6.92
C SER A 278 1.95 -8.96 7.95
N VAL A 279 1.60 -9.03 9.22
CA VAL A 279 2.57 -8.98 10.31
C VAL A 279 2.92 -10.39 10.75
N CYS A 280 4.19 -10.77 10.56
CA CYS A 280 4.71 -12.01 11.13
C CYS A 280 4.94 -11.84 12.64
N ARG A 281 4.65 -12.90 13.41
CA ARG A 281 4.96 -12.99 14.82
C ARG A 281 5.85 -14.19 15.09
N TYR A 282 6.96 -13.94 15.76
CA TYR A 282 7.88 -14.96 16.22
C TYR A 282 7.93 -15.00 17.74
N TYR A 283 8.05 -16.21 18.28
CA TYR A 283 8.33 -16.44 19.69
C TYR A 283 9.80 -16.83 19.87
N GLY A 284 10.49 -16.07 20.69
CA GLY A 284 11.86 -16.33 21.09
C GLY A 284 11.89 -17.42 22.16
N SER A 285 12.52 -18.55 21.84
CA SER A 285 12.53 -19.75 22.66
C SER A 285 13.28 -19.54 23.99
N PRO A 286 12.68 -19.89 25.15
CA PRO A 286 13.34 -19.87 26.46
C PRO A 286 14.59 -20.73 26.53
N ALA A 287 14.68 -21.79 25.71
CA ALA A 287 15.88 -22.64 25.62
C ALA A 287 17.13 -21.85 25.19
N TYR A 288 16.94 -20.72 24.53
CA TYR A 288 17.99 -19.78 24.11
C TYR A 288 18.01 -18.52 24.98
N GLY A 289 17.26 -18.48 26.10
CA GLY A 289 17.21 -17.36 27.02
C GLY A 289 16.38 -16.18 26.56
N LEU A 290 15.44 -16.38 25.62
CA LEU A 290 14.65 -15.28 25.03
C LEU A 290 13.33 -15.02 25.75
N ASP A 291 12.34 -15.93 25.70
CA ASP A 291 10.98 -15.79 26.24
C ASP A 291 10.32 -14.45 25.86
N SER A 292 10.31 -14.15 24.58
CA SER A 292 9.94 -12.85 24.02
C SER A 292 9.22 -12.99 22.69
N HIS A 293 8.57 -11.89 22.25
CA HIS A 293 7.91 -11.87 20.93
C HIS A 293 8.49 -10.77 20.04
N PHE A 294 8.60 -11.08 18.76
CA PHE A 294 9.03 -10.17 17.71
C PHE A 294 7.95 -10.10 16.63
N TYR A 295 7.69 -8.88 16.14
CA TYR A 295 6.70 -8.62 15.09
C TYR A 295 7.32 -7.78 13.98
N SER A 296 7.00 -8.12 12.73
CA SER A 296 7.35 -7.27 11.59
C SER A 296 6.30 -7.29 10.51
N ALA A 297 6.07 -6.16 9.89
CA ALA A 297 5.27 -6.01 8.68
C ALA A 297 6.12 -6.08 7.40
N SER A 298 7.45 -6.10 7.54
CA SER A 298 8.39 -6.25 6.43
C SER A 298 8.56 -7.73 6.06
N PRO A 299 8.18 -8.16 4.86
CA PRO A 299 8.40 -9.54 4.40
C PRO A 299 9.88 -9.94 4.45
N ASP A 300 10.77 -9.01 4.10
CA ASP A 300 12.22 -9.26 4.10
C ASP A 300 12.77 -9.48 5.51
N GLU A 301 12.30 -8.70 6.49
CA GLU A 301 12.68 -8.87 7.89
C GLU A 301 12.11 -10.18 8.45
N CYS A 302 10.87 -10.54 8.12
CA CYS A 302 10.29 -11.84 8.47
C CYS A 302 11.11 -13.00 7.91
N ALA A 303 11.46 -12.94 6.62
CA ALA A 303 12.29 -13.97 5.98
C ALA A 303 13.70 -14.03 6.56
N LEU A 304 14.29 -12.89 6.90
CA LEU A 304 15.62 -12.81 7.53
C LEU A 304 15.63 -13.49 8.90
N VAL A 305 14.66 -13.20 9.76
CA VAL A 305 14.55 -13.82 11.10
C VAL A 305 14.40 -15.33 10.97
N HIS A 306 13.51 -15.78 10.08
CA HIS A 306 13.29 -17.19 9.83
C HIS A 306 14.54 -17.92 9.34
N SER A 307 15.31 -17.31 8.44
CA SER A 307 16.51 -17.95 7.85
C SER A 307 17.73 -17.90 8.77
N LYS A 308 17.88 -16.80 9.54
CA LYS A 308 19.09 -16.56 10.33
C LYS A 308 19.08 -17.21 11.71
N TRP A 309 17.88 -17.34 12.32
CA TRP A 309 17.72 -17.88 13.67
C TRP A 309 16.55 -18.88 13.77
N PRO A 310 16.52 -19.95 12.95
CA PRO A 310 15.38 -20.85 12.84
C PRO A 310 15.03 -21.59 14.13
N ASP A 311 16.02 -21.87 14.98
CA ASP A 311 15.82 -22.58 16.25
C ASP A 311 15.55 -21.65 17.44
N GLN A 312 15.94 -20.37 17.32
CA GLN A 312 15.79 -19.37 18.39
C GLN A 312 14.46 -18.65 18.30
N TRP A 313 14.02 -18.35 17.06
CA TRP A 313 12.79 -17.63 16.77
C TRP A 313 11.80 -18.52 16.03
N ILE A 314 10.82 -19.01 16.74
CA ILE A 314 9.77 -19.91 16.24
C ILE A 314 8.67 -19.07 15.61
N LEU A 315 8.37 -19.29 14.33
CA LEU A 315 7.27 -18.62 13.66
C LEU A 315 5.93 -19.10 14.23
N GLU A 316 5.22 -18.22 14.95
CA GLU A 316 3.87 -18.51 15.46
C GLU A 316 2.79 -18.19 14.43
N SER A 317 2.99 -17.11 13.67
CA SER A 317 2.06 -16.69 12.62
C SER A 317 2.79 -15.88 11.56
N SER A 318 2.49 -16.14 10.30
CA SER A 318 2.90 -15.30 9.17
C SER A 318 1.95 -14.10 8.96
N ASN A 319 0.80 -14.07 9.64
CA ASN A 319 -0.22 -13.03 9.50
C ASN A 319 -1.08 -12.96 10.78
N VAL A 320 -0.50 -12.46 11.87
CA VAL A 320 -1.22 -12.33 13.16
C VAL A 320 -2.26 -11.21 13.12
N PHE A 321 -2.00 -10.18 12.38
CA PHE A 321 -2.86 -9.07 11.93
C PHE A 321 -2.16 -8.37 10.77
N GLN A 322 -2.80 -7.34 10.19
CA GLN A 322 -2.20 -6.59 9.11
C GLN A 322 -2.13 -5.10 9.45
N VAL A 323 -1.12 -4.42 8.87
CA VAL A 323 -0.89 -2.99 9.00
C VAL A 323 -0.37 -2.45 7.67
N TYR A 324 -0.19 -1.14 7.56
CA TYR A 324 0.43 -0.55 6.38
C TYR A 324 1.93 -0.36 6.59
N MET A 325 2.70 -0.46 5.50
CA MET A 325 4.13 -0.16 5.56
C MET A 325 4.38 1.34 5.44
N PRO A 326 5.32 1.89 6.23
CA PRO A 326 5.82 3.24 5.98
C PRO A 326 6.65 3.28 4.69
N ASN A 327 6.84 4.47 4.15
CA ASN A 327 7.84 4.70 3.12
C ASN A 327 9.23 4.34 3.68
N THR A 328 9.93 3.42 3.03
CA THR A 328 11.18 2.85 3.53
C THR A 328 12.34 3.86 3.55
N SER A 329 12.25 4.95 2.79
CA SER A 329 13.28 6.00 2.78
C SER A 329 13.01 7.10 3.80
N THR A 330 11.74 7.49 3.99
CA THR A 330 11.36 8.66 4.80
C THR A 330 10.72 8.30 6.14
N GLY A 331 10.22 7.08 6.30
CA GLY A 331 9.40 6.67 7.44
C GLY A 331 7.97 7.22 7.43
N ALA A 332 7.57 7.96 6.39
CA ALA A 332 6.23 8.52 6.30
C ALA A 332 5.17 7.43 6.13
N CYS A 333 4.11 7.51 6.91
CA CYS A 333 2.94 6.66 6.73
C CYS A 333 2.08 7.13 5.56
N PRO A 334 1.34 6.22 4.91
CA PRO A 334 0.31 6.58 3.95
C PRO A 334 -0.69 7.59 4.54
N ALA A 335 -1.33 8.38 3.68
CA ALA A 335 -2.33 9.35 4.10
C ALA A 335 -3.45 8.65 4.90
N GLY A 336 -3.87 9.25 6.02
CA GLY A 336 -4.88 8.67 6.93
C GLY A 336 -4.36 7.54 7.83
N MET A 337 -3.06 7.22 7.80
CA MET A 337 -2.46 6.22 8.69
C MET A 337 -1.57 6.89 9.72
N LEU A 338 -1.44 6.28 10.88
CA LEU A 338 -0.65 6.78 12.00
C LEU A 338 0.61 5.94 12.21
N PRO A 339 1.75 6.56 12.56
CA PRO A 339 3.00 5.83 12.76
C PRO A 339 2.92 4.93 14.00
N VAL A 340 3.45 3.72 13.86
CA VAL A 340 3.76 2.81 14.96
C VAL A 340 5.26 2.67 15.06
N TYR A 341 5.80 3.10 16.17
CA TYR A 341 7.21 3.08 16.50
C TYR A 341 7.59 1.75 17.15
N ARG A 342 8.79 1.27 16.85
CA ARG A 342 9.38 0.08 17.50
C ARG A 342 10.65 0.46 18.22
N THR A 343 10.81 -0.06 19.44
CA THR A 343 12.03 0.06 20.22
C THR A 343 12.49 -1.31 20.72
N TRP A 344 13.80 -1.56 20.68
CA TRP A 344 14.47 -2.79 21.11
C TRP A 344 15.25 -2.55 22.40
N ASN A 345 15.11 -3.44 23.40
CA ASN A 345 15.70 -3.31 24.72
C ASN A 345 17.23 -3.57 24.82
N GLN A 346 17.86 -4.03 23.74
CA GLN A 346 19.29 -4.41 23.67
C GLN A 346 19.76 -5.45 24.70
N ARG A 347 18.84 -6.13 25.41
CA ARG A 347 19.18 -7.14 26.40
C ARG A 347 19.37 -8.50 25.73
N ALA A 348 20.02 -9.44 26.45
CA ALA A 348 20.21 -10.80 25.96
C ALA A 348 18.89 -11.56 25.74
N ASP A 349 17.88 -11.27 26.59
CA ASP A 349 16.52 -11.81 26.50
C ASP A 349 15.65 -11.14 25.44
N THR A 350 16.16 -10.16 24.80
CA THR A 350 15.68 -9.36 23.66
C THR A 350 14.15 -9.20 23.59
N ASN A 351 13.65 -7.97 23.79
CA ASN A 351 12.23 -7.66 23.63
C ASN A 351 12.03 -6.35 22.90
N HIS A 352 10.93 -6.25 22.18
CA HIS A 352 10.54 -5.07 21.42
C HIS A 352 9.25 -4.50 21.97
N ARG A 353 9.16 -3.16 22.00
CA ARG A 353 7.93 -2.45 22.30
C ARG A 353 7.44 -1.70 21.07
N TYR A 354 6.12 -1.72 20.85
CA TYR A 354 5.44 -1.05 19.74
C TYR A 354 4.44 -0.04 20.27
N THR A 355 4.48 1.20 19.77
CA THR A 355 3.62 2.28 20.28
C THR A 355 3.35 3.32 19.19
N MET A 356 2.17 3.95 19.22
CA MET A 356 1.89 5.14 18.39
C MET A 356 2.33 6.45 19.05
N ASP A 357 2.67 6.45 20.32
CA ASP A 357 3.09 7.67 21.04
C ASP A 357 4.61 7.89 20.90
N ALA A 358 5.00 8.90 20.14
CA ALA A 358 6.40 9.29 19.97
C ALA A 358 7.10 9.67 21.30
N ARG A 359 6.34 10.13 22.31
CA ARG A 359 6.89 10.41 23.65
C ARG A 359 7.29 9.13 24.36
N VAL A 360 6.50 8.05 24.17
CA VAL A 360 6.83 6.72 24.70
C VAL A 360 8.10 6.20 24.02
N GLN A 361 8.23 6.33 22.70
CA GLN A 361 9.48 5.99 21.99
C GLN A 361 10.68 6.75 22.59
N THR A 362 10.54 8.07 22.78
CA THR A 362 11.59 8.91 23.37
C THR A 362 11.95 8.48 24.80
N MET A 363 10.96 8.16 25.63
CA MET A 363 11.19 7.64 26.99
C MET A 363 11.94 6.29 26.97
N MET A 364 11.55 5.37 26.08
CA MET A 364 12.22 4.09 25.96
C MET A 364 13.68 4.27 25.52
N MET A 365 13.96 5.15 24.57
CA MET A 365 15.33 5.49 24.18
C MET A 365 16.13 6.08 25.32
N GLY A 366 15.54 6.96 26.15
CA GLY A 366 16.16 7.48 27.36
C GLY A 366 16.45 6.40 28.41
N SER A 367 15.77 5.25 28.33
CA SER A 367 15.97 4.08 29.20
C SER A 367 16.89 3.02 28.59
N GLY A 368 17.60 3.34 27.51
CA GLY A 368 18.59 2.47 26.86
C GLY A 368 18.06 1.56 25.77
N PHE A 369 16.81 1.76 25.33
CA PHE A 369 16.29 1.08 24.13
C PHE A 369 16.82 1.75 22.85
N VAL A 370 16.86 1.01 21.78
CA VAL A 370 17.17 1.53 20.42
C VAL A 370 15.90 1.59 19.59
N ALA A 371 15.66 2.72 18.93
CA ALA A 371 14.57 2.86 17.99
C ALA A 371 14.91 2.16 16.66
N GLU A 372 13.94 1.43 16.11
CA GLU A 372 14.07 0.66 14.88
C GLU A 372 12.95 0.98 13.91
N GLY A 373 13.25 0.95 12.60
CA GLY A 373 12.30 1.23 11.53
C GLY A 373 12.90 2.07 10.42
N TYR A 374 12.05 2.76 9.70
CA TYR A 374 12.39 3.56 8.53
C TYR A 374 12.28 5.05 8.82
N GLY A 375 13.17 5.85 8.23
CA GLY A 375 13.17 7.31 8.37
C GLY A 375 13.72 7.83 9.70
N ASN A 376 13.42 9.12 9.99
CA ASN A 376 13.82 9.78 11.22
C ASN A 376 12.71 10.75 11.69
N PRO A 377 11.99 10.48 12.81
CA PRO A 377 12.15 9.32 13.70
C PRO A 377 11.80 7.99 13.00
N PRO A 378 12.43 6.87 13.42
CA PRO A 378 12.17 5.59 12.78
C PRO A 378 10.74 5.10 13.05
N VAL A 379 10.03 4.71 11.97
CA VAL A 379 8.68 4.16 12.00
C VAL A 379 8.74 2.71 11.50
N ALA A 380 8.21 1.77 12.28
CA ALA A 380 8.25 0.35 11.94
C ALA A 380 7.07 -0.08 11.08
N MET A 381 5.89 0.46 11.34
CA MET A 381 4.64 0.15 10.63
C MET A 381 3.65 1.30 10.79
N CYS A 382 2.52 1.27 10.07
CA CYS A 382 1.49 2.30 10.09
C CYS A 382 0.13 1.70 10.43
N SER A 383 -0.51 2.24 11.46
CA SER A 383 -1.83 1.86 11.95
C SER A 383 -2.92 2.58 11.17
N PRO A 384 -4.04 1.94 10.76
CA PRO A 384 -5.23 2.66 10.34
C PRO A 384 -5.75 3.57 11.46
N GLN A 385 -6.34 4.70 11.08
CA GLN A 385 -7.00 5.63 12.01
C GLN A 385 -8.27 5.07 12.63
#